data_fc9f0c842cded54c2d7e085d06a4f27e
#
_entry.id   fc9f0c842cded54c2d7e085d06a4f27e
#
_cell.length_a   1.000
_cell.length_b   1.000
_cell.length_c   1.000
_cell.angle_alpha   90.00
_cell.angle_beta   90.00
_cell.angle_gamma   90.00
#
_symmetry.space_group_name_H-M   'P 1'
#
loop_
_entity.id
_entity.type
_entity.pdbx_description
1 polymer ?
#
loop_
_entity_poly.entity_id
_entity_poly.type
_entity_poly.pdbx_seq_one_letter_code
_entity_poly.pdbx_strand_id
1 'polypeptide(L)'
;IVADCEEAGKGFYMEINSGWYQTAFFFATGCELTYEADSAGNFTSSNVTYASEEGLTALKALINLASSSAFYNGSSVSNAIVDGTWDSGAAKELFGDNYACAKLPSFEVDGHEYQMSGFGGFKLLGVKPQTDTNKAIVCMELAKYLSSAEVQLARYPEVGWGPSNLEAQADEAVQADEALTALAEQLTYTIPQGQYPNEYWDLATSLGDDIIAGTYDNSSDEELMSVLENFQTTCESYATGAGATE
;
A
#
# COMPACT_ATOMS: atom_id res chain seq x y z
N ILE A 1 10.63 13.93 8.92
CA ILE A 1 11.25 12.58 9.09
C ILE A 1 12.46 12.43 8.18
N VAL A 2 12.32 12.54 6.83
CA VAL A 2 13.45 12.31 5.90
C VAL A 2 14.57 13.33 6.15
N ALA A 3 14.25 14.62 6.24
CA ALA A 3 15.22 15.68 6.58
C ALA A 3 15.88 15.48 7.96
N ASP A 4 15.11 15.02 8.96
CA ASP A 4 15.67 14.71 10.28
C ASP A 4 16.62 13.50 10.22
N CYS A 5 16.31 12.51 9.37
CA CYS A 5 17.20 11.39 9.10
C CYS A 5 18.49 11.85 8.43
N GLU A 6 18.42 12.75 7.44
CA GLU A 6 19.60 13.32 6.79
C GLU A 6 20.49 14.06 7.78
N GLU A 7 19.92 14.97 8.59
CA GLU A 7 20.65 15.73 9.60
C GLU A 7 21.31 14.81 10.64
N ALA A 8 20.62 13.74 11.02
CA ALA A 8 21.13 12.77 12.00
C ALA A 8 22.08 11.72 11.39
N GLY A 9 22.29 11.71 10.08
CA GLY A 9 23.02 10.65 9.37
C GLY A 9 22.38 9.28 9.53
N LYS A 10 21.03 9.22 9.50
CA LYS A 10 20.21 8.04 9.67
C LYS A 10 19.51 7.67 8.35
N GLY A 11 19.02 6.43 8.26
CA GLY A 11 18.31 5.94 7.09
C GLY A 11 16.79 6.00 7.22
N PHE A 12 16.16 6.26 6.09
CA PHE A 12 14.72 6.11 5.87
C PHE A 12 14.48 5.09 4.75
N TYR A 13 13.52 4.20 4.94
CA TYR A 13 13.15 3.20 3.94
C TYR A 13 11.65 3.18 3.68
N MET A 14 11.32 3.10 2.39
CA MET A 14 10.00 2.76 1.88
C MET A 14 10.20 1.99 0.57
N GLU A 15 9.47 0.89 0.36
CA GLU A 15 9.58 0.05 -0.84
C GLU A 15 8.89 0.72 -2.04
N ILE A 16 9.49 1.83 -2.53
CA ILE A 16 8.86 2.64 -3.59
C ILE A 16 8.87 1.97 -4.97
N ASN A 17 9.54 0.84 -5.14
CA ASN A 17 9.42 -0.04 -6.30
C ASN A 17 8.31 -1.11 -6.15
N SER A 18 7.45 -0.96 -5.16
CA SER A 18 6.21 -1.74 -5.04
C SER A 18 5.01 -0.85 -5.32
N GLY A 19 4.14 -1.28 -6.23
CA GLY A 19 2.89 -0.59 -6.54
C GLY A 19 1.97 -0.41 -5.34
N TRP A 20 2.14 -1.22 -4.28
CA TRP A 20 1.43 -1.07 -3.02
C TRP A 20 1.81 0.22 -2.27
N TYR A 21 3.11 0.50 -2.15
CA TYR A 21 3.60 1.66 -1.42
C TYR A 21 3.63 2.93 -2.28
N GLN A 22 3.96 2.79 -3.56
CA GLN A 22 4.07 3.88 -4.52
C GLN A 22 2.76 4.66 -4.68
N THR A 23 1.60 3.97 -4.65
CA THR A 23 0.28 4.57 -4.74
C THR A 23 -0.01 5.55 -3.61
N ALA A 24 0.68 5.47 -2.47
CA ALA A 24 0.48 6.39 -1.36
C ALA A 24 0.76 7.86 -1.73
N PHE A 25 1.65 8.10 -2.70
CA PHE A 25 1.92 9.43 -3.24
C PHE A 25 0.84 9.86 -4.22
N PHE A 26 0.48 9.01 -5.17
CA PHE A 26 -0.51 9.33 -6.21
C PHE A 26 -1.92 9.54 -5.62
N PHE A 27 -2.34 8.71 -4.68
CA PHE A 27 -3.64 8.88 -4.03
C PHE A 27 -3.68 10.12 -3.12
N ALA A 28 -2.56 10.49 -2.50
CA ALA A 28 -2.47 11.69 -1.69
C ALA A 28 -2.70 12.96 -2.49
N THR A 29 -2.28 13.00 -3.76
CA THR A 29 -2.49 14.14 -4.65
C THR A 29 -3.86 14.14 -5.33
N GLY A 30 -4.66 13.07 -5.17
CA GLY A 30 -5.99 12.93 -5.74
C GLY A 30 -6.05 12.12 -7.03
N CYS A 31 -4.96 11.45 -7.43
CA CYS A 31 -4.99 10.50 -8.53
C CYS A 31 -5.86 9.29 -8.20
N GLU A 32 -6.45 8.70 -9.22
CA GLU A 32 -7.25 7.49 -9.14
C GLU A 32 -6.60 6.36 -9.94
N LEU A 33 -6.77 5.13 -9.44
CA LEU A 33 -6.37 3.89 -10.10
C LEU A 33 -7.35 2.80 -9.71
N THR A 34 -8.31 2.51 -10.58
CA THR A 34 -9.34 1.49 -10.33
C THR A 34 -9.61 0.68 -11.58
N TYR A 35 -10.06 -0.55 -11.37
CA TYR A 35 -10.48 -1.46 -12.42
C TYR A 35 -11.84 -2.06 -12.08
N GLU A 36 -12.68 -2.26 -13.10
CA GLU A 36 -13.91 -3.02 -12.98
C GLU A 36 -13.76 -4.37 -13.68
N ALA A 37 -14.25 -5.42 -13.05
CA ALA A 37 -14.24 -6.75 -13.62
C ALA A 37 -15.67 -7.29 -13.80
N ASP A 38 -15.87 -8.10 -14.84
CA ASP A 38 -17.10 -8.85 -15.05
C ASP A 38 -17.22 -10.04 -14.07
N SER A 39 -18.33 -10.77 -14.14
CA SER A 39 -18.57 -11.93 -13.28
C SER A 39 -17.63 -13.13 -13.57
N ALA A 40 -16.91 -13.11 -14.67
CA ALA A 40 -15.88 -14.08 -15.01
C ALA A 40 -14.47 -13.67 -14.55
N GLY A 41 -14.32 -12.43 -14.04
CA GLY A 41 -13.06 -11.88 -13.58
C GLY A 41 -12.25 -11.17 -14.66
N ASN A 42 -12.84 -10.91 -15.84
CA ASN A 42 -12.16 -10.13 -16.89
C ASN A 42 -12.29 -8.64 -16.59
N PHE A 43 -11.21 -7.90 -16.67
CA PHE A 43 -11.22 -6.44 -16.51
C PHE A 43 -11.86 -5.79 -17.74
N THR A 44 -12.93 -5.03 -17.52
CA THR A 44 -13.78 -4.43 -18.57
C THR A 44 -13.61 -2.94 -18.71
N SER A 45 -13.20 -2.28 -17.65
CA SER A 45 -12.89 -0.85 -17.63
C SER A 45 -11.85 -0.50 -16.58
N SER A 46 -11.21 0.63 -16.75
CA SER A 46 -10.29 1.21 -15.80
C SER A 46 -10.53 2.71 -15.68
N ASN A 47 -10.19 3.27 -14.53
CA ASN A 47 -10.08 4.71 -14.32
C ASN A 47 -8.68 4.98 -13.76
N VAL A 48 -7.82 5.58 -14.56
CA VAL A 48 -6.44 5.90 -14.22
C VAL A 48 -6.19 7.37 -14.56
N THR A 49 -5.79 8.17 -13.58
CA THR A 49 -5.62 9.62 -13.73
C THR A 49 -4.20 10.09 -13.43
N TYR A 50 -3.20 9.21 -13.64
CA TYR A 50 -1.82 9.52 -13.32
C TYR A 50 -1.19 10.53 -14.30
N ALA A 51 -1.65 10.58 -15.55
CA ALA A 51 -1.20 11.57 -16.54
C ALA A 51 -1.90 12.93 -16.30
N SER A 52 -1.55 13.58 -15.19
CA SER A 52 -2.15 14.85 -14.74
C SER A 52 -1.13 15.68 -13.95
N GLU A 53 -1.45 16.92 -13.59
CA GLU A 53 -0.61 17.75 -12.71
C GLU A 53 -0.48 17.14 -11.31
N GLU A 54 -1.53 16.50 -10.81
CA GLU A 54 -1.54 15.76 -9.56
C GLU A 54 -0.57 14.56 -9.61
N GLY A 55 -0.59 13.81 -10.72
CA GLY A 55 0.35 12.70 -10.92
C GLY A 55 1.79 13.17 -11.07
N LEU A 56 2.02 14.28 -11.75
CA LEU A 56 3.33 14.90 -11.86
C LEU A 56 3.86 15.32 -10.48
N THR A 57 3.01 15.88 -9.63
CA THR A 57 3.33 16.24 -8.25
C THR A 57 3.74 15.01 -7.44
N ALA A 58 2.98 13.91 -7.55
CA ALA A 58 3.29 12.65 -6.88
C ALA A 58 4.61 12.04 -7.36
N LEU A 59 4.85 12.02 -8.68
CA LEU A 59 6.08 11.49 -9.26
C LEU A 59 7.31 12.29 -8.82
N LYS A 60 7.23 13.63 -8.80
CA LYS A 60 8.29 14.49 -8.26
C LYS A 60 8.59 14.21 -6.80
N ALA A 61 7.56 13.98 -5.98
CA ALA A 61 7.74 13.62 -4.57
C ALA A 61 8.48 12.28 -4.40
N LEU A 62 8.17 11.27 -5.23
CA LEU A 62 8.87 9.99 -5.26
C LEU A 62 10.33 10.14 -5.68
N ILE A 63 10.61 10.93 -6.73
CA ILE A 63 11.97 11.22 -7.19
C ILE A 63 12.76 11.95 -6.09
N ASN A 64 12.16 12.96 -5.45
CA ASN A 64 12.78 13.69 -4.35
C ASN A 64 13.12 12.78 -3.17
N LEU A 65 12.23 11.85 -2.82
CA LEU A 65 12.50 10.87 -1.78
C LEU A 65 13.68 9.97 -2.16
N ALA A 66 13.69 9.41 -3.36
CA ALA A 66 14.76 8.51 -3.83
C ALA A 66 16.12 9.21 -3.93
N SER A 67 16.13 10.52 -4.25
CA SER A 67 17.34 11.34 -4.37
C SER A 67 17.89 11.78 -3.00
N SER A 68 17.14 11.58 -1.91
CA SER A 68 17.58 11.94 -0.55
C SER A 68 18.76 11.08 -0.09
N SER A 69 19.74 11.70 0.55
CA SER A 69 20.87 10.99 1.15
C SER A 69 20.47 10.07 2.32
N ALA A 70 19.27 10.26 2.88
CA ALA A 70 18.71 9.40 3.91
C ALA A 70 17.99 8.18 3.34
N PHE A 71 17.63 8.18 2.04
CA PHE A 71 16.93 7.05 1.45
C PHE A 71 17.85 5.83 1.29
N TYR A 72 17.41 4.70 1.84
CA TYR A 72 18.10 3.42 1.71
C TYR A 72 17.16 2.38 1.11
N ASN A 73 17.67 1.62 0.17
CA ASN A 73 16.95 0.49 -0.40
C ASN A 73 17.15 -0.78 0.46
N GLY A 74 16.55 -0.79 1.66
CA GLY A 74 16.60 -1.92 2.58
C GLY A 74 16.25 -1.54 4.02
N SER A 75 15.23 -2.18 4.59
CA SER A 75 14.70 -1.85 5.93
C SER A 75 15.69 -2.10 7.06
N SER A 76 16.54 -3.13 6.94
CA SER A 76 17.47 -3.54 8.00
C SER A 76 18.58 -2.52 8.34
N VAL A 77 18.82 -1.55 7.46
CA VAL A 77 19.82 -0.49 7.68
C VAL A 77 19.20 0.86 7.99
N SER A 78 17.87 0.94 7.99
CA SER A 78 17.12 2.18 8.18
C SER A 78 16.71 2.36 9.64
N ASN A 79 16.57 3.62 10.05
CA ASN A 79 16.12 4.02 11.39
C ASN A 79 14.66 4.48 11.41
N ALA A 80 14.08 4.76 10.24
CA ALA A 80 12.66 4.94 10.03
C ALA A 80 12.25 4.12 8.79
N ILE A 81 11.17 3.38 8.89
CA ILE A 81 10.65 2.54 7.82
C ILE A 81 9.16 2.78 7.62
N VAL A 82 8.73 2.71 6.38
CA VAL A 82 7.30 2.59 6.03
C VAL A 82 7.02 1.14 5.72
N ASP A 83 6.10 0.54 6.49
CA ASP A 83 5.71 -0.85 6.33
C ASP A 83 4.25 -1.06 6.76
N GLY A 84 3.75 -2.28 6.60
CA GLY A 84 2.42 -2.65 7.05
C GLY A 84 2.40 -3.22 8.47
N THR A 85 1.22 -3.23 9.09
CA THR A 85 1.05 -3.81 10.44
C THR A 85 1.38 -5.30 10.52
N TRP A 86 1.42 -6.00 9.38
CA TRP A 86 1.84 -7.41 9.31
C TRP A 86 3.32 -7.62 9.67
N ASP A 87 4.16 -6.58 9.54
CA ASP A 87 5.58 -6.62 9.87
C ASP A 87 5.92 -5.95 11.21
N SER A 88 4.91 -5.55 11.98
CA SER A 88 5.11 -4.88 13.28
C SER A 88 5.98 -5.69 14.25
N GLY A 89 5.92 -7.02 14.21
CA GLY A 89 6.77 -7.91 15.00
C GLY A 89 8.25 -7.76 14.63
N ALA A 90 8.58 -7.82 13.34
CA ALA A 90 9.95 -7.65 12.85
C ALA A 90 10.47 -6.22 13.11
N ALA A 91 9.63 -5.22 12.99
CA ALA A 91 9.97 -3.84 13.34
C ALA A 91 10.26 -3.68 14.85
N LYS A 92 9.49 -4.31 15.72
CA LYS A 92 9.76 -4.36 17.18
C LYS A 92 11.11 -5.00 17.49
N GLU A 93 11.46 -6.09 16.81
CA GLU A 93 12.78 -6.72 16.96
C GLU A 93 13.92 -5.83 16.46
N LEU A 94 13.71 -5.14 15.32
CA LEU A 94 14.72 -4.26 14.72
C LEU A 94 15.00 -3.03 15.58
N PHE A 95 13.97 -2.38 16.11
CA PHE A 95 14.10 -1.11 16.84
C PHE A 95 14.21 -1.27 18.36
N GLY A 96 13.81 -2.41 18.92
CA GLY A 96 13.88 -2.68 20.35
C GLY A 96 13.18 -1.60 21.17
N ASP A 97 13.87 -1.05 22.17
CA ASP A 97 13.34 0.00 23.05
C ASP A 97 13.06 1.36 22.34
N ASN A 98 13.52 1.50 21.10
CA ASN A 98 13.25 2.69 20.27
C ASN A 98 12.10 2.50 19.30
N TYR A 99 11.38 1.38 19.36
CA TYR A 99 10.23 1.14 18.52
C TYR A 99 9.11 2.15 18.83
N ALA A 100 8.56 2.74 17.78
CA ALA A 100 7.36 3.57 17.83
C ALA A 100 6.67 3.51 16.47
N CYS A 101 5.35 3.68 16.45
CA CYS A 101 4.54 3.71 15.25
C CYS A 101 3.75 5.01 15.13
N ALA A 102 3.52 5.43 13.89
CA ALA A 102 2.62 6.52 13.54
C ALA A 102 1.91 6.19 12.22
N LYS A 103 0.84 6.91 11.91
CA LYS A 103 0.26 6.87 10.56
C LYS A 103 1.32 7.27 9.52
N LEU A 104 1.08 6.97 8.23
CA LEU A 104 1.96 7.40 7.15
C LEU A 104 2.25 8.90 7.25
N PRO A 105 3.48 9.34 6.96
CA PRO A 105 3.83 10.75 6.97
C PRO A 105 3.14 11.50 5.82
N SER A 106 3.20 12.82 5.88
CA SER A 106 2.92 13.70 4.75
C SER A 106 4.20 14.02 3.99
N PHE A 107 4.03 14.50 2.76
CA PHE A 107 5.10 15.09 1.96
C PHE A 107 4.67 16.47 1.45
N GLU A 108 5.65 17.30 1.13
CA GLU A 108 5.42 18.67 0.64
C GLU A 108 5.99 18.83 -0.77
N VAL A 109 5.20 19.42 -1.67
CA VAL A 109 5.63 19.86 -3.00
C VAL A 109 5.09 21.25 -3.25
N ASP A 110 5.96 22.18 -3.65
CA ASP A 110 5.63 23.58 -3.98
C ASP A 110 4.82 24.31 -2.88
N GLY A 111 5.14 24.01 -1.61
CA GLY A 111 4.49 24.62 -0.45
C GLY A 111 3.11 24.06 -0.10
N HIS A 112 2.71 22.95 -0.73
CA HIS A 112 1.49 22.22 -0.41
C HIS A 112 1.84 20.89 0.27
N GLU A 113 1.16 20.62 1.39
CA GLU A 113 1.32 19.38 2.15
C GLU A 113 0.27 18.35 1.72
N TYR A 114 0.71 17.13 1.47
CA TYR A 114 -0.10 15.98 1.06
C TYR A 114 0.06 14.84 2.07
N GLN A 115 -1.03 14.39 2.68
CA GLN A 115 -1.02 13.22 3.55
C GLN A 115 -1.01 11.95 2.71
N MET A 116 0.00 11.09 2.88
CA MET A 116 0.06 9.82 2.18
C MET A 116 -1.21 8.98 2.37
N SER A 117 -1.74 8.45 1.26
CA SER A 117 -3.03 7.76 1.18
C SER A 117 -2.87 6.44 0.42
N GLY A 118 -2.36 5.42 1.10
CA GLY A 118 -2.08 4.13 0.49
C GLY A 118 -3.25 3.16 0.47
N PHE A 119 -3.02 1.96 -0.05
CA PHE A 119 -4.00 0.88 0.00
C PHE A 119 -4.25 0.38 1.42
N GLY A 120 -5.52 0.08 1.72
CA GLY A 120 -5.93 -0.72 2.86
C GLY A 120 -6.41 -2.09 2.41
N GLY A 121 -5.91 -3.14 3.04
CA GLY A 121 -6.28 -4.52 2.74
C GLY A 121 -7.00 -5.21 3.87
N PHE A 122 -7.91 -6.12 3.50
CA PHE A 122 -8.61 -6.99 4.43
C PHE A 122 -8.37 -8.45 4.05
N LYS A 123 -8.17 -9.31 5.04
CA LYS A 123 -8.12 -10.75 4.83
C LYS A 123 -9.55 -11.30 4.88
N LEU A 124 -10.06 -11.73 3.74
CA LEU A 124 -11.43 -12.19 3.57
C LEU A 124 -11.52 -13.71 3.63
N LEU A 125 -12.60 -14.22 4.23
CA LEU A 125 -12.98 -15.62 4.22
C LEU A 125 -14.16 -15.81 3.28
N GLY A 126 -13.93 -16.43 2.14
CA GLY A 126 -14.95 -16.76 1.15
C GLY A 126 -15.33 -18.24 1.19
N VAL A 127 -16.61 -18.54 1.06
CA VAL A 127 -17.09 -19.91 0.88
C VAL A 127 -17.39 -20.14 -0.60
N LYS A 128 -16.61 -21.04 -1.23
CA LYS A 128 -16.88 -21.46 -2.60
C LYS A 128 -18.28 -22.07 -2.72
N PRO A 129 -19.08 -21.74 -3.73
CA PRO A 129 -20.40 -22.36 -3.95
C PRO A 129 -20.35 -23.90 -3.89
N GLN A 130 -21.26 -24.49 -3.16
CA GLN A 130 -21.37 -25.92 -2.94
C GLN A 130 -22.71 -26.44 -3.52
N THR A 131 -22.69 -27.62 -4.14
CA THR A 131 -23.89 -28.30 -4.64
C THR A 131 -24.60 -29.08 -3.52
N ASP A 132 -23.87 -29.51 -2.49
CA ASP A 132 -24.40 -30.17 -1.30
C ASP A 132 -24.74 -29.12 -0.24
N THR A 133 -26.01 -29.06 0.14
CA THR A 133 -26.54 -28.09 1.12
C THR A 133 -25.90 -28.25 2.50
N ASN A 134 -25.68 -29.49 2.97
CA ASN A 134 -25.08 -29.73 4.28
C ASN A 134 -23.62 -29.26 4.29
N LYS A 135 -22.88 -29.53 3.21
CA LYS A 135 -21.52 -29.05 3.05
C LYS A 135 -21.46 -27.52 2.99
N ALA A 136 -22.40 -26.89 2.29
CA ALA A 136 -22.50 -25.42 2.26
C ALA A 136 -22.67 -24.84 3.66
N ILE A 137 -23.60 -25.40 4.45
CA ILE A 137 -23.85 -24.97 5.83
C ILE A 137 -22.58 -25.11 6.68
N VAL A 138 -21.91 -26.26 6.64
CA VAL A 138 -20.68 -26.49 7.42
C VAL A 138 -19.57 -25.51 7.03
N CYS A 139 -19.38 -25.24 5.72
CA CYS A 139 -18.39 -24.27 5.25
C CYS A 139 -18.73 -22.84 5.72
N MET A 140 -19.99 -22.45 5.74
CA MET A 140 -20.41 -21.14 6.22
C MET A 140 -20.22 -21.00 7.73
N GLU A 141 -20.57 -22.03 8.52
CA GLU A 141 -20.32 -22.03 9.98
C GLU A 141 -18.82 -22.02 10.29
N LEU A 142 -18.00 -22.71 9.51
CA LEU A 142 -16.53 -22.63 9.64
C LEU A 142 -16.01 -21.21 9.36
N ALA A 143 -16.45 -20.57 8.26
CA ALA A 143 -16.05 -19.20 7.94
C ALA A 143 -16.46 -18.22 9.05
N LYS A 144 -17.67 -18.36 9.58
CA LYS A 144 -18.18 -17.59 10.71
C LYS A 144 -17.36 -17.82 11.98
N TYR A 145 -17.02 -19.07 12.30
CA TYR A 145 -16.16 -19.39 13.45
C TYR A 145 -14.76 -18.78 13.30
N LEU A 146 -14.14 -18.91 12.13
CA LEU A 146 -12.81 -18.35 11.86
C LEU A 146 -12.76 -16.80 11.90
N SER A 147 -13.93 -16.15 11.77
CA SER A 147 -14.08 -14.69 11.91
C SER A 147 -14.66 -14.26 13.27
N SER A 148 -14.85 -15.18 14.22
CA SER A 148 -15.30 -14.85 15.57
C SER A 148 -14.27 -14.09 16.39
N ALA A 149 -14.70 -13.41 17.45
CA ALA A 149 -13.81 -12.73 18.39
C ALA A 149 -12.76 -13.68 18.98
N GLU A 150 -13.21 -14.88 19.43
CA GLU A 150 -12.33 -15.92 19.98
C GLU A 150 -11.17 -16.26 19.07
N VAL A 151 -11.44 -16.56 17.78
CA VAL A 151 -10.40 -16.96 16.83
C VAL A 151 -9.54 -15.77 16.43
N GLN A 152 -10.11 -14.58 16.29
CA GLN A 152 -9.32 -13.38 15.97
C GLN A 152 -8.37 -13.00 17.11
N LEU A 153 -8.81 -13.09 18.37
CA LEU A 153 -7.95 -12.87 19.54
C LEU A 153 -6.86 -13.94 19.69
N ALA A 154 -7.18 -15.20 19.39
CA ALA A 154 -6.18 -16.26 19.41
C ALA A 154 -5.12 -16.08 18.30
N ARG A 155 -5.52 -15.57 17.14
CA ARG A 155 -4.63 -15.35 16.00
C ARG A 155 -3.77 -14.09 16.12
N TYR A 156 -4.29 -13.04 16.74
CA TYR A 156 -3.62 -11.75 16.84
C TYR A 156 -2.19 -11.83 17.37
N PRO A 157 -1.89 -12.47 18.53
CA PRO A 157 -0.52 -12.54 19.03
C PRO A 157 0.41 -13.41 18.18
N GLU A 158 -0.13 -14.31 17.35
CA GLU A 158 0.67 -15.24 16.55
C GLU A 158 1.11 -14.65 15.21
N VAL A 159 0.28 -13.78 14.62
CA VAL A 159 0.51 -13.26 13.27
C VAL A 159 0.36 -11.74 13.12
N GLY A 160 0.11 -11.02 14.20
CA GLY A 160 0.01 -9.55 14.21
C GLY A 160 -1.18 -8.97 13.43
N TRP A 161 -2.14 -9.79 13.01
CA TRP A 161 -3.31 -9.29 12.27
C TRP A 161 -4.32 -8.64 13.20
N GLY A 162 -4.51 -7.34 13.04
CA GLY A 162 -5.53 -6.59 13.76
C GLY A 162 -6.92 -7.21 13.57
N PRO A 163 -7.69 -7.40 14.65
CA PRO A 163 -9.02 -7.97 14.56
C PRO A 163 -10.00 -7.00 13.90
N SER A 164 -10.87 -7.54 13.03
CA SER A 164 -12.02 -6.82 12.46
C SER A 164 -13.29 -6.95 13.28
N ASN A 165 -13.35 -7.92 14.20
CA ASN A 165 -14.48 -8.12 15.10
C ASN A 165 -14.45 -7.07 16.22
N LEU A 166 -15.57 -6.34 16.44
CA LEU A 166 -15.63 -5.23 17.40
C LEU A 166 -15.41 -5.67 18.85
N GLU A 167 -15.83 -6.89 19.23
CA GLU A 167 -15.58 -7.45 20.54
C GLU A 167 -14.08 -7.72 20.74
N ALA A 168 -13.42 -8.28 19.72
CA ALA A 168 -11.98 -8.52 19.75
C ALA A 168 -11.17 -7.21 19.73
N GLN A 169 -11.64 -6.19 19.04
CA GLN A 169 -11.02 -4.86 19.06
C GLN A 169 -11.04 -4.21 20.45
N ALA A 170 -11.99 -4.56 21.31
CA ALA A 170 -12.10 -4.03 22.67
C ALA A 170 -11.12 -4.69 23.66
N ASP A 171 -10.38 -5.72 23.27
CA ASP A 171 -9.38 -6.37 24.11
C ASP A 171 -8.25 -5.38 24.48
N GLU A 172 -7.80 -5.43 25.74
CA GLU A 172 -6.78 -4.48 26.26
C GLU A 172 -5.44 -4.59 25.51
N ALA A 173 -5.04 -5.80 25.10
CA ALA A 173 -3.80 -6.00 24.35
C ALA A 173 -3.88 -5.42 22.94
N VAL A 174 -5.05 -5.52 22.29
CA VAL A 174 -5.31 -4.93 20.97
C VAL A 174 -5.32 -3.40 21.05
N GLN A 175 -5.97 -2.85 22.08
CA GLN A 175 -6.05 -1.40 22.29
C GLN A 175 -4.70 -0.77 22.67
N ALA A 176 -3.81 -1.53 23.28
CA ALA A 176 -2.46 -1.08 23.66
C ALA A 176 -1.43 -1.23 22.54
N ASP A 177 -1.79 -1.82 21.40
CA ASP A 177 -0.85 -2.02 20.29
C ASP A 177 -0.62 -0.72 19.50
N GLU A 178 0.62 -0.25 19.47
CA GLU A 178 1.01 0.99 18.81
C GLU A 178 0.80 0.93 17.29
N ALA A 179 1.08 -0.23 16.66
CA ALA A 179 0.88 -0.38 15.22
C ALA A 179 -0.59 -0.34 14.83
N LEU A 180 -1.47 -0.96 15.64
CA LEU A 180 -2.91 -0.92 15.41
C LEU A 180 -3.51 0.45 15.70
N THR A 181 -2.96 1.19 16.66
CA THR A 181 -3.33 2.59 16.91
C THR A 181 -2.96 3.47 15.71
N ALA A 182 -1.74 3.35 15.20
CA ALA A 182 -1.28 4.06 14.00
C ALA A 182 -2.13 3.69 12.75
N LEU A 183 -2.47 2.41 12.59
CA LEU A 183 -3.38 1.96 11.53
C LEU A 183 -4.76 2.61 11.65
N ALA A 184 -5.33 2.70 12.84
CA ALA A 184 -6.64 3.32 13.05
C ALA A 184 -6.64 4.81 12.63
N GLU A 185 -5.56 5.53 12.87
CA GLU A 185 -5.38 6.90 12.39
C GLU A 185 -5.22 6.96 10.86
N GLN A 186 -4.50 6.01 10.26
CA GLN A 186 -4.28 5.92 8.83
C GLN A 186 -5.54 5.55 8.05
N LEU A 187 -6.46 4.79 8.63
CA LEU A 187 -7.67 4.31 7.94
C LEU A 187 -8.51 5.43 7.33
N THR A 188 -8.46 6.65 7.87
CA THR A 188 -9.17 7.81 7.30
C THR A 188 -8.61 8.28 5.97
N TYR A 189 -7.39 7.88 5.64
CA TYR A 189 -6.66 8.21 4.41
C TYR A 189 -6.47 7.02 3.50
N THR A 190 -6.96 5.84 3.92
CA THR A 190 -6.73 4.58 3.22
C THR A 190 -7.77 4.38 2.11
N ILE A 191 -7.30 3.96 0.94
CA ILE A 191 -8.13 3.54 -0.19
C ILE A 191 -8.27 2.02 -0.14
N PRO A 192 -9.49 1.46 -0.15
CA PRO A 192 -9.64 0.01 -0.25
C PRO A 192 -9.00 -0.53 -1.53
N GLN A 193 -8.12 -1.52 -1.40
CA GLN A 193 -7.57 -2.20 -2.56
C GLN A 193 -8.70 -2.96 -3.29
N GLY A 194 -8.93 -2.61 -4.54
CA GLY A 194 -9.79 -3.35 -5.45
C GLY A 194 -9.09 -4.55 -6.07
N GLN A 195 -9.63 -5.04 -7.18
CA GLN A 195 -8.95 -6.03 -8.02
C GLN A 195 -8.10 -5.30 -9.05
N TYR A 196 -6.89 -5.80 -9.26
CA TYR A 196 -5.91 -5.24 -10.18
C TYR A 196 -5.38 -6.34 -11.10
N PRO A 197 -5.11 -6.05 -12.38
CA PRO A 197 -4.35 -6.95 -13.26
C PRO A 197 -2.98 -7.26 -12.64
N ASN A 198 -2.51 -8.49 -12.79
CA ASN A 198 -1.18 -8.86 -12.26
C ASN A 198 -0.06 -8.03 -12.89
N GLU A 199 -0.20 -7.68 -14.15
CA GLU A 199 0.74 -6.88 -14.94
C GLU A 199 0.94 -5.46 -14.38
N TYR A 200 -0.04 -4.93 -13.65
CA TYR A 200 0.09 -3.64 -12.96
C TYR A 200 1.26 -3.63 -11.96
N TRP A 201 1.43 -4.72 -11.21
CA TRP A 201 2.46 -4.78 -10.18
C TRP A 201 3.87 -4.74 -10.80
N ASP A 202 4.08 -5.44 -11.91
CA ASP A 202 5.35 -5.43 -12.65
C ASP A 202 5.62 -4.07 -13.28
N LEU A 203 4.59 -3.41 -13.82
CA LEU A 203 4.70 -2.05 -14.36
C LEU A 203 5.09 -1.04 -13.28
N ALA A 204 4.44 -1.10 -12.12
CA ALA A 204 4.75 -0.23 -10.99
C ALA A 204 6.16 -0.49 -10.43
N THR A 205 6.59 -1.76 -10.38
CA THR A 205 7.95 -2.13 -9.99
C THR A 205 8.96 -1.50 -10.95
N SER A 206 8.74 -1.59 -12.26
CA SER A 206 9.65 -1.00 -13.25
C SER A 206 9.77 0.53 -13.09
N LEU A 207 8.65 1.23 -12.85
CA LEU A 207 8.68 2.67 -12.59
C LEU A 207 9.48 3.01 -11.32
N GLY A 208 9.27 2.25 -10.24
CA GLY A 208 9.98 2.47 -8.98
C GLY A 208 11.47 2.16 -9.08
N ASP A 209 11.86 1.11 -9.79
CA ASP A 209 13.26 0.77 -10.04
C ASP A 209 13.97 1.86 -10.84
N ASP A 210 13.34 2.43 -11.86
CA ASP A 210 13.87 3.55 -12.62
C ASP A 210 14.03 4.81 -11.74
N ILE A 211 13.08 5.08 -10.84
CA ILE A 211 13.19 6.18 -9.87
C ILE A 211 14.38 5.95 -8.93
N ILE A 212 14.52 4.76 -8.35
CA ILE A 212 15.64 4.41 -7.45
C ILE A 212 16.98 4.49 -8.18
N ALA A 213 17.02 4.13 -9.45
CA ALA A 213 18.22 4.24 -10.28
C ALA A 213 18.60 5.68 -10.64
N GLY A 214 17.78 6.68 -10.31
CA GLY A 214 18.00 8.08 -10.64
C GLY A 214 17.76 8.41 -12.11
N THR A 215 17.03 7.57 -12.85
CA THR A 215 16.76 7.74 -14.29
C THR A 215 16.10 9.09 -14.57
N TYR A 216 15.33 9.59 -13.63
CA TYR A 216 14.51 10.79 -13.77
C TYR A 216 15.03 12.04 -13.04
N ASP A 217 16.19 11.97 -12.38
CA ASP A 217 16.72 13.04 -11.50
C ASP A 217 16.85 14.41 -12.18
N ASN A 218 17.07 14.44 -13.49
CA ASN A 218 17.24 15.66 -14.26
C ASN A 218 16.18 15.84 -15.35
N SER A 219 15.07 15.09 -15.26
CA SER A 219 14.00 15.17 -16.26
C SER A 219 13.18 16.45 -16.09
N SER A 220 12.78 17.02 -17.21
CA SER A 220 11.82 18.12 -17.25
C SER A 220 10.41 17.64 -16.94
N ASP A 221 9.51 18.57 -16.59
CA ASP A 221 8.08 18.26 -16.34
C ASP A 221 7.41 17.61 -17.56
N GLU A 222 7.81 18.00 -18.78
CA GLU A 222 7.31 17.42 -20.03
C GLU A 222 7.76 15.95 -20.20
N GLU A 223 9.01 15.65 -19.87
CA GLU A 223 9.53 14.28 -19.88
C GLU A 223 8.87 13.41 -18.83
N LEU A 224 8.69 13.92 -17.60
CA LEU A 224 7.99 13.20 -16.53
C LEU A 224 6.52 12.97 -16.88
N MET A 225 5.85 13.95 -17.49
CA MET A 225 4.47 13.79 -17.97
C MET A 225 4.38 12.68 -19.02
N SER A 226 5.35 12.60 -19.95
CA SER A 226 5.38 11.51 -20.94
C SER A 226 5.56 10.13 -20.30
N VAL A 227 6.29 10.02 -19.19
CA VAL A 227 6.38 8.78 -18.40
C VAL A 227 5.02 8.41 -17.84
N LEU A 228 4.29 9.38 -17.26
CA LEU A 228 2.96 9.17 -16.69
C LEU A 228 1.91 8.82 -17.75
N GLU A 229 1.97 9.44 -18.93
CA GLU A 229 1.11 9.12 -20.09
C GLU A 229 1.31 7.68 -20.56
N ASN A 230 2.57 7.23 -20.65
CA ASN A 230 2.89 5.85 -21.00
C ASN A 230 2.41 4.87 -19.91
N PHE A 231 2.64 5.19 -18.65
CA PHE A 231 2.19 4.38 -17.52
C PHE A 231 0.66 4.24 -17.52
N GLN A 232 -0.07 5.35 -17.62
CA GLN A 232 -1.53 5.38 -17.67
C GLN A 232 -2.08 4.58 -18.86
N THR A 233 -1.57 4.82 -20.07
CA THR A 233 -1.99 4.11 -21.28
C THR A 233 -1.77 2.60 -21.16
N THR A 234 -0.66 2.20 -20.53
CA THR A 234 -0.38 0.78 -20.28
C THR A 234 -1.38 0.18 -19.28
N CYS A 235 -1.65 0.86 -18.17
CA CYS A 235 -2.68 0.45 -17.21
C CYS A 235 -4.06 0.31 -17.87
N GLU A 236 -4.46 1.27 -18.69
CA GLU A 236 -5.74 1.26 -19.41
C GLU A 236 -5.83 0.07 -20.37
N SER A 237 -4.72 -0.32 -21.00
CA SER A 237 -4.66 -1.44 -21.92
C SER A 237 -5.02 -2.79 -21.28
N TYR A 238 -4.77 -2.95 -19.99
CA TYR A 238 -5.09 -4.16 -19.24
C TYR A 238 -6.60 -4.41 -19.10
N ALA A 239 -7.42 -3.34 -19.11
CA ALA A 239 -8.88 -3.47 -19.06
C ALA A 239 -9.50 -3.74 -20.43
N THR A 240 -8.83 -3.41 -21.53
CA THR A 240 -9.36 -3.62 -22.90
C THR A 240 -9.05 -5.01 -23.48
N GLY A 241 -8.36 -5.88 -22.72
CA GLY A 241 -7.92 -7.19 -23.20
C GLY A 241 -6.81 -7.14 -24.26
N ALA A 242 -6.26 -5.96 -24.53
CA ALA A 242 -5.17 -5.80 -25.53
C ALA A 242 -3.82 -6.36 -25.03
N GLY A 243 -3.68 -6.61 -23.72
CA GLY A 243 -2.47 -7.16 -23.11
C GLY A 243 -2.48 -8.68 -22.86
N ALA A 244 -3.60 -9.35 -23.08
CA ALA A 244 -3.68 -10.81 -22.97
C ALA A 244 -3.13 -11.44 -24.27
N THR A 245 -1.82 -11.51 -24.40
CA THR A 245 -1.20 -12.45 -25.35
C THR A 245 -1.15 -13.81 -24.67
N GLU A 246 -1.76 -14.81 -25.36
CA GLU A 246 -1.75 -16.24 -25.03
C GLU A 246 -0.38 -16.80 -24.63
#